data_f76ac5ced8d7abc0aa917b16103b63f0
#
_entry.id   f76ac5ced8d7abc0aa917b16103b63f0
#
_cell.length_a   1.000
_cell.length_b   1.000
_cell.length_c   1.000
_cell.angle_alpha   90.00
_cell.angle_beta   90.00
_cell.angle_gamma   90.00
#
_symmetry.space_group_name_H-M   'P 1'
#
loop_
_entity.id
_entity.type
_entity.pdbx_description
1 polymer ?
#
loop_
_entity_poly.entity_id
_entity_poly.type
_entity_poly.pdbx_seq_one_letter_code
_entity_poly.pdbx_strand_id
1 'polypeptide(L)'
;MSIDIEVSEVGMRDGLQSINQIMPTEAKKRWIEALALAGVPEIEVGSFVPPRIFPQLADTMDVARYARTIEGLKVAVLVPNLKGAENAIIAEVDKITIPLSVSETHSLRNVNRTHAQMLEEVKRIVELIKRLPTNKRPAVEGALSTAFGCTIEGNVPEDRVVELAVLLMEAGCSEV
;
A
#
# COMPACT_ATOMS: atom_id res chain seq x y z
N MET A 1 16.48 -16.74 16.12
CA MET A 1 15.74 -15.63 16.79
C MET A 1 14.42 -15.49 16.07
N SER A 2 13.30 -15.44 16.79
CA SER A 2 12.02 -15.08 16.20
C SER A 2 12.06 -13.58 15.85
N ILE A 3 11.63 -13.21 14.64
CA ILE A 3 11.44 -11.81 14.27
C ILE A 3 10.04 -11.44 14.74
N ASP A 4 9.93 -10.50 15.67
CA ASP A 4 8.64 -10.11 16.27
C ASP A 4 7.91 -9.05 15.42
N ILE A 5 8.64 -8.31 14.59
CA ILE A 5 8.11 -7.29 13.68
C ILE A 5 8.86 -7.31 12.34
N GLU A 6 8.16 -6.99 11.25
CA GLU A 6 8.74 -6.79 9.93
C GLU A 6 8.83 -5.29 9.63
N VAL A 7 9.97 -4.87 9.06
CA VAL A 7 10.17 -3.47 8.67
C VAL A 7 9.92 -3.34 7.17
N SER A 8 8.97 -2.50 6.79
CA SER A 8 8.70 -2.13 5.40
C SER A 8 9.28 -0.76 5.09
N GLU A 9 10.10 -0.65 4.06
CA GLU A 9 10.67 0.62 3.60
C GLU A 9 9.70 1.30 2.63
N VAL A 10 9.25 2.51 2.98
CA VAL A 10 8.23 3.25 2.21
C VAL A 10 8.76 4.50 1.51
N GLY A 11 10.04 4.80 1.60
CA GLY A 11 10.66 5.98 0.98
C GLY A 11 10.47 6.04 -0.53
N MET A 12 10.44 4.89 -1.19
CA MET A 12 10.19 4.76 -2.62
C MET A 12 8.77 5.18 -3.03
N ARG A 13 7.78 5.01 -2.15
CA ARG A 13 6.40 5.41 -2.38
C ARG A 13 6.09 6.71 -1.65
N ASP A 14 6.07 6.71 -0.33
CA ASP A 14 5.62 7.85 0.49
C ASP A 14 6.62 9.01 0.43
N GLY A 15 7.90 8.70 0.54
CA GLY A 15 8.96 9.69 0.43
C GLY A 15 8.96 10.39 -0.93
N LEU A 16 8.93 9.65 -2.04
CA LEU A 16 8.89 10.23 -3.37
C LEU A 16 7.57 10.94 -3.69
N GLN A 17 6.45 10.48 -3.13
CA GLN A 17 5.16 11.14 -3.28
C GLN A 17 5.15 12.54 -2.66
N SER A 18 5.92 12.75 -1.59
CA SER A 18 5.96 14.01 -0.82
C SER A 18 6.81 15.12 -1.45
N ILE A 19 7.55 14.83 -2.53
CA ILE A 19 8.43 15.79 -3.22
C ILE A 19 7.94 16.05 -4.66
N ASN A 20 8.32 17.22 -5.23
CA ASN A 20 7.93 17.57 -6.59
C ASN A 20 8.87 17.00 -7.67
N GLN A 21 10.08 16.56 -7.27
CA GLN A 21 11.07 16.02 -8.20
C GLN A 21 10.67 14.61 -8.63
N ILE A 22 10.83 14.34 -9.94
CA ILE A 22 10.64 13.00 -10.49
C ILE A 22 12.00 12.29 -10.50
N MET A 23 12.13 11.24 -9.70
CA MET A 23 13.32 10.39 -9.74
C MET A 23 13.28 9.51 -10.99
N PRO A 24 14.36 9.44 -11.79
CA PRO A 24 14.42 8.54 -12.94
C PRO A 24 14.25 7.07 -12.52
N THR A 25 13.55 6.29 -13.33
CA THR A 25 13.26 4.85 -13.07
C THR A 25 14.52 4.06 -12.74
N GLU A 26 15.62 4.29 -13.49
CA GLU A 26 16.89 3.60 -13.23
C GLU A 26 17.54 3.99 -11.88
N ALA A 27 17.28 5.20 -11.38
CA ALA A 27 17.73 5.59 -10.05
C ALA A 27 16.92 4.88 -8.95
N LYS A 28 15.61 4.71 -9.17
CA LYS A 28 14.75 3.94 -8.28
C LYS A 28 15.18 2.48 -8.20
N LYS A 29 15.48 1.84 -9.34
CA LYS A 29 15.96 0.46 -9.39
C LYS A 29 17.25 0.28 -8.57
N ARG A 30 18.24 1.17 -8.77
CA ARG A 30 19.48 1.14 -7.97
C ARG A 30 19.23 1.34 -6.47
N TRP A 31 18.27 2.19 -6.12
CA TRP A 31 17.92 2.40 -4.72
C TRP A 31 17.30 1.13 -4.10
N ILE A 32 16.39 0.47 -4.82
CA ILE A 32 15.81 -0.82 -4.39
C ILE A 32 16.90 -1.88 -4.21
N GLU A 33 17.85 -1.99 -5.15
CA GLU A 33 19.00 -2.91 -5.02
C GLU A 33 19.81 -2.63 -3.75
N ALA A 34 20.10 -1.36 -3.49
CA ALA A 34 20.88 -0.97 -2.31
C ALA A 34 20.14 -1.30 -1.00
N LEU A 35 18.81 -1.11 -0.96
CA LEU A 35 17.97 -1.48 0.19
C LEU A 35 17.93 -3.00 0.38
N ALA A 36 17.75 -3.76 -0.69
CA ALA A 36 17.76 -5.22 -0.64
C ALA A 36 19.13 -5.76 -0.17
N LEU A 37 20.23 -5.21 -0.68
CA LEU A 37 21.59 -5.54 -0.22
C LEU A 37 21.82 -5.17 1.24
N ALA A 38 21.16 -4.13 1.75
CA ALA A 38 21.21 -3.75 3.17
C ALA A 38 20.36 -4.67 4.06
N GLY A 39 19.62 -5.63 3.48
CA GLY A 39 18.81 -6.60 4.19
C GLY A 39 17.40 -6.12 4.53
N VAL A 40 16.88 -5.09 3.85
CA VAL A 40 15.48 -4.65 3.98
C VAL A 40 14.58 -5.75 3.43
N PRO A 41 13.67 -6.33 4.24
CA PRO A 41 12.89 -7.49 3.83
C PRO A 41 11.72 -7.13 2.91
N GLU A 42 11.15 -5.93 3.06
CA GLU A 42 9.99 -5.46 2.29
C GLU A 42 10.14 -4.00 1.88
N ILE A 43 9.78 -3.68 0.64
CA ILE A 43 9.77 -2.31 0.10
C ILE A 43 8.42 -2.01 -0.54
N GLU A 44 7.79 -0.92 -0.14
CA GLU A 44 6.65 -0.35 -0.86
C GLU A 44 7.18 0.51 -2.03
N VAL A 45 7.28 -0.11 -3.21
CA VAL A 45 8.02 0.42 -4.36
C VAL A 45 7.29 1.49 -5.16
N GLY A 46 6.01 1.71 -4.90
CA GLY A 46 5.21 2.69 -5.61
C GLY A 46 3.72 2.60 -5.32
N SER A 47 2.92 3.30 -6.13
CA SER A 47 1.47 3.34 -6.00
C SER A 47 0.79 3.30 -7.36
N PHE A 48 -0.31 2.56 -7.47
CA PHE A 48 -1.19 2.57 -8.65
C PHE A 48 -2.28 3.66 -8.58
N VAL A 49 -1.89 4.83 -8.08
CA VAL A 49 -2.68 6.06 -8.20
C VAL A 49 -2.50 6.63 -9.63
N PRO A 50 -3.51 7.28 -10.22
CA PRO A 50 -3.36 7.87 -11.54
C PRO A 50 -2.15 8.83 -11.64
N PRO A 51 -1.30 8.72 -12.69
CA PRO A 51 -0.08 9.54 -12.85
C PRO A 51 -0.32 11.06 -12.86
N ARG A 52 -1.54 11.49 -13.21
CA ARG A 52 -1.93 12.91 -13.15
C ARG A 52 -1.95 13.46 -11.71
N ILE A 53 -2.09 12.59 -10.71
CA ILE A 53 -2.11 12.96 -9.29
C ILE A 53 -0.69 12.90 -8.73
N PHE A 54 0.02 11.80 -9.01
CA PHE A 54 1.41 11.59 -8.58
C PHE A 54 2.30 11.20 -9.77
N PRO A 55 2.77 12.17 -10.56
CA PRO A 55 3.67 11.88 -11.68
C PRO A 55 4.99 11.23 -11.24
N GLN A 56 5.41 11.42 -9.98
CA GLN A 56 6.59 10.79 -9.40
C GLN A 56 6.49 9.25 -9.37
N LEU A 57 5.28 8.70 -9.38
CA LEU A 57 4.99 7.27 -9.29
C LEU A 57 4.42 6.69 -10.60
N ALA A 58 4.52 7.42 -11.70
CA ALA A 58 3.98 7.02 -13.00
C ALA A 58 4.57 5.72 -13.53
N ASP A 59 5.79 5.39 -13.12
CA ASP A 59 6.58 4.22 -13.52
C ASP A 59 6.45 3.01 -12.55
N THR A 60 5.48 3.04 -11.64
CA THR A 60 5.27 1.99 -10.62
C THR A 60 5.23 0.57 -11.22
N MET A 61 4.62 0.39 -12.39
CA MET A 61 4.55 -0.92 -13.06
C MET A 61 5.96 -1.46 -13.38
N ASP A 62 6.82 -0.62 -13.96
CA ASP A 62 8.18 -1.03 -14.35
C ASP A 62 9.06 -1.26 -13.13
N VAL A 63 8.93 -0.38 -12.12
CA VAL A 63 9.66 -0.49 -10.86
C VAL A 63 9.26 -1.75 -10.09
N ALA A 64 7.97 -2.04 -9.98
CA ALA A 64 7.47 -3.23 -9.28
C ALA A 64 7.93 -4.53 -9.98
N ARG A 65 7.80 -4.61 -11.30
CA ARG A 65 8.29 -5.77 -12.07
C ARG A 65 9.78 -5.98 -11.90
N TYR A 66 10.55 -4.91 -11.88
CA TYR A 66 11.98 -5.01 -11.63
C TYR A 66 12.27 -5.52 -10.21
N ALA A 67 11.64 -4.92 -9.20
CA ALA A 67 11.80 -5.33 -7.81
C ALA A 67 11.47 -6.82 -7.60
N ARG A 68 10.48 -7.35 -8.31
CA ARG A 68 10.11 -8.77 -8.30
C ARG A 68 11.21 -9.71 -8.83
N THR A 69 12.22 -9.21 -9.53
CA THR A 69 13.38 -10.02 -9.95
C THR A 69 14.44 -10.19 -8.86
N ILE A 70 14.33 -9.44 -7.74
CA ILE A 70 15.29 -9.49 -6.65
C ILE A 70 14.87 -10.60 -5.67
N GLU A 71 15.72 -11.61 -5.56
CA GLU A 71 15.46 -12.77 -4.69
C GLU A 71 15.39 -12.36 -3.21
N GLY A 72 14.38 -12.87 -2.51
CA GLY A 72 14.18 -12.62 -1.07
C GLY A 72 13.55 -11.28 -0.72
N LEU A 73 13.33 -10.37 -1.69
CA LEU A 73 12.65 -9.10 -1.47
C LEU A 73 11.14 -9.27 -1.59
N LYS A 74 10.37 -8.85 -0.58
CA LYS A 74 8.92 -8.66 -0.69
C LYS A 74 8.61 -7.31 -1.31
N VAL A 75 7.77 -7.30 -2.33
CA VAL A 75 7.38 -6.11 -3.08
C VAL A 75 5.95 -5.72 -2.72
N ALA A 76 5.80 -4.56 -2.07
CA ALA A 76 4.51 -3.97 -1.75
C ALA A 76 4.21 -2.77 -2.66
N VAL A 77 2.92 -2.51 -2.90
CA VAL A 77 2.44 -1.30 -3.59
C VAL A 77 1.15 -0.80 -2.96
N LEU A 78 0.99 0.53 -2.92
CA LEU A 78 -0.26 1.13 -2.50
C LEU A 78 -1.28 1.15 -3.64
N VAL A 79 -2.51 0.73 -3.35
CA VAL A 79 -3.63 0.77 -4.29
C VAL A 79 -4.86 1.45 -3.66
N PRO A 80 -5.40 2.51 -4.29
CA PRO A 80 -6.56 3.22 -3.74
C PRO A 80 -7.91 2.61 -4.14
N ASN A 81 -7.92 1.65 -5.07
CA ASN A 81 -9.15 1.12 -5.68
C ASN A 81 -8.92 -0.17 -6.46
N LEU A 82 -10.02 -0.77 -6.93
CA LEU A 82 -10.02 -2.02 -7.70
C LEU A 82 -9.12 -1.95 -8.95
N LYS A 83 -9.08 -0.82 -9.67
CA LYS A 83 -8.21 -0.67 -10.85
C LYS A 83 -6.72 -0.72 -10.49
N GLY A 84 -6.35 -0.12 -9.36
CA GLY A 84 -5.00 -0.23 -8.82
C GLY A 84 -4.65 -1.69 -8.47
N ALA A 85 -5.59 -2.42 -7.87
CA ALA A 85 -5.40 -3.83 -7.53
C ALA A 85 -5.22 -4.72 -8.78
N GLU A 86 -5.98 -4.49 -9.86
CA GLU A 86 -5.75 -5.17 -11.15
C GLU A 86 -4.32 -4.96 -11.66
N ASN A 87 -3.82 -3.73 -11.60
CA ASN A 87 -2.44 -3.41 -12.01
C ASN A 87 -1.40 -4.07 -11.08
N ALA A 88 -1.64 -4.10 -9.77
CA ALA A 88 -0.78 -4.78 -8.80
C ALA A 88 -0.68 -6.29 -9.08
N ILE A 89 -1.81 -6.93 -9.40
CA ILE A 89 -1.87 -8.35 -9.81
C ILE A 89 -1.06 -8.58 -11.11
N ILE A 90 -1.18 -7.69 -12.10
CA ILE A 90 -0.41 -7.77 -13.35
C ILE A 90 1.09 -7.58 -13.11
N ALA A 91 1.47 -6.79 -12.10
CA ALA A 91 2.86 -6.62 -11.68
C ALA A 91 3.39 -7.77 -10.82
N GLU A 92 2.52 -8.72 -10.43
CA GLU A 92 2.83 -9.89 -9.59
C GLU A 92 3.46 -9.51 -8.23
N VAL A 93 2.99 -8.42 -7.61
CA VAL A 93 3.48 -7.97 -6.30
C VAL A 93 3.12 -8.95 -5.19
N ASP A 94 3.88 -8.93 -4.09
CA ASP A 94 3.67 -9.80 -2.93
C ASP A 94 2.60 -9.23 -1.98
N LYS A 95 2.47 -7.89 -1.91
CA LYS A 95 1.53 -7.23 -1.00
C LYS A 95 0.87 -6.01 -1.65
N ILE A 96 -0.39 -5.83 -1.35
CA ILE A 96 -1.20 -4.67 -1.71
C ILE A 96 -1.58 -3.94 -0.43
N THR A 97 -1.19 -2.68 -0.32
CA THR A 97 -1.57 -1.79 0.79
C THR A 97 -2.75 -0.92 0.37
N ILE A 98 -3.86 -1.01 1.11
CA ILE A 98 -5.08 -0.22 0.84
C ILE A 98 -5.18 0.87 1.92
N PRO A 99 -5.12 2.17 1.56
CA PRO A 99 -5.17 3.25 2.53
C PRO A 99 -6.59 3.44 3.07
N LEU A 100 -6.74 3.49 4.40
CA LEU A 100 -7.95 3.90 5.09
C LEU A 100 -7.59 4.85 6.24
N SER A 101 -8.12 6.07 6.21
CA SER A 101 -7.90 7.01 7.31
C SER A 101 -8.95 6.79 8.40
N VAL A 102 -8.53 6.70 9.67
CA VAL A 102 -9.45 6.56 10.80
C VAL A 102 -10.35 7.79 10.94
N SER A 103 -9.83 8.99 10.68
CA SER A 103 -10.61 10.22 10.51
C SER A 103 -11.40 10.17 9.19
N GLU A 104 -12.73 10.24 9.26
CA GLU A 104 -13.57 10.19 8.05
C GLU A 104 -13.42 11.46 7.21
N THR A 105 -13.24 12.62 7.82
CA THR A 105 -12.95 13.86 7.10
C THR A 105 -11.64 13.76 6.32
N HIS A 106 -10.61 13.13 6.90
CA HIS A 106 -9.36 12.89 6.19
C HIS A 106 -9.55 11.86 5.07
N SER A 107 -10.32 10.79 5.28
CA SER A 107 -10.64 9.80 4.25
C SER A 107 -11.31 10.44 3.03
N LEU A 108 -12.30 11.30 3.26
CA LEU A 108 -12.98 12.06 2.20
C LEU A 108 -12.01 12.97 1.43
N ARG A 109 -11.05 13.61 2.11
CA ARG A 109 -10.04 14.45 1.44
C ARG A 109 -8.98 13.66 0.70
N ASN A 110 -8.55 12.52 1.26
CA ASN A 110 -7.45 11.72 0.72
C ASN A 110 -7.87 10.85 -0.46
N VAL A 111 -8.97 10.11 -0.31
CA VAL A 111 -9.44 9.14 -1.30
C VAL A 111 -10.85 9.43 -1.82
N ASN A 112 -11.48 10.52 -1.36
CA ASN A 112 -12.85 10.93 -1.71
C ASN A 112 -13.89 9.84 -1.42
N ARG A 113 -13.74 9.12 -0.28
CA ARG A 113 -14.64 8.03 0.13
C ARG A 113 -14.85 8.03 1.63
N THR A 114 -16.07 7.64 2.05
CA THR A 114 -16.40 7.34 3.44
C THR A 114 -15.77 6.00 3.85
N HIS A 115 -15.74 5.71 5.16
CA HIS A 115 -15.31 4.40 5.68
C HIS A 115 -16.10 3.25 5.08
N ALA A 116 -17.44 3.36 5.00
CA ALA A 116 -18.28 2.33 4.40
C ALA A 116 -17.93 2.06 2.93
N GLN A 117 -17.68 3.13 2.15
CA GLN A 117 -17.29 3.00 0.75
C GLN A 117 -15.89 2.37 0.59
N MET A 118 -14.96 2.69 1.49
CA MET A 118 -13.62 2.07 1.47
C MET A 118 -13.67 0.59 1.86
N LEU A 119 -14.44 0.23 2.89
CA LEU A 119 -14.61 -1.17 3.28
C LEU A 119 -15.26 -2.00 2.16
N GLU A 120 -16.22 -1.44 1.43
CA GLU A 120 -16.80 -2.10 0.27
C GLU A 120 -15.77 -2.27 -0.87
N GLU A 121 -14.91 -1.28 -1.09
CA GLU A 121 -13.82 -1.39 -2.07
C GLU A 121 -12.79 -2.45 -1.65
N VAL A 122 -12.44 -2.54 -0.37
CA VAL A 122 -11.59 -3.62 0.17
C VAL A 122 -12.19 -4.99 -0.14
N LYS A 123 -13.48 -5.20 0.15
CA LYS A 123 -14.17 -6.46 -0.16
C LYS A 123 -14.09 -6.82 -1.64
N ARG A 124 -14.30 -5.84 -2.52
CA ARG A 124 -14.19 -6.04 -3.98
C ARG A 124 -12.79 -6.44 -4.42
N ILE A 125 -11.76 -5.81 -3.83
CA ILE A 125 -10.36 -6.14 -4.10
C ILE A 125 -10.05 -7.57 -3.61
N VAL A 126 -10.46 -7.90 -2.39
CA VAL A 126 -10.26 -9.24 -1.81
C VAL A 126 -10.96 -10.32 -2.67
N GLU A 127 -12.19 -10.07 -3.12
CA GLU A 127 -12.91 -11.00 -4.00
C GLU A 127 -12.22 -11.17 -5.38
N LEU A 128 -11.62 -10.11 -5.91
CA LEU A 128 -10.79 -10.21 -7.11
C LEU A 128 -9.57 -11.12 -6.87
N ILE A 129 -8.87 -10.91 -5.76
CA ILE A 129 -7.67 -11.68 -5.39
C ILE A 129 -8.02 -13.15 -5.14
N LYS A 130 -9.15 -13.46 -4.49
CA LYS A 130 -9.60 -14.84 -4.24
C LYS A 130 -9.79 -15.67 -5.51
N ARG A 131 -10.04 -15.03 -6.67
CA ARG A 131 -10.16 -15.72 -7.97
C ARG A 131 -8.82 -16.20 -8.53
N LEU A 132 -7.71 -15.69 -8.00
CA LEU A 132 -6.36 -16.12 -8.40
C LEU A 132 -6.00 -17.47 -7.76
N PRO A 133 -5.10 -18.25 -8.39
CA PRO A 133 -4.46 -19.39 -7.75
C PRO A 133 -3.82 -18.97 -6.41
N THR A 134 -3.90 -19.81 -5.38
CA THR A 134 -3.47 -19.46 -4.02
C THR A 134 -2.01 -18.96 -3.96
N ASN A 135 -1.12 -19.57 -4.73
CA ASN A 135 0.29 -19.20 -4.81
C ASN A 135 0.58 -17.91 -5.60
N LYS A 136 -0.46 -17.26 -6.16
CA LYS A 136 -0.36 -15.98 -6.88
C LYS A 136 -1.15 -14.85 -6.20
N ARG A 137 -1.67 -15.10 -5.01
CA ARG A 137 -2.43 -14.10 -4.27
C ARG A 137 -1.49 -13.19 -3.49
N PRO A 138 -1.48 -11.88 -3.77
CA PRO A 138 -0.80 -10.95 -2.88
C PRO A 138 -1.48 -10.93 -1.50
N ALA A 139 -0.71 -10.66 -0.45
CA ALA A 139 -1.26 -10.26 0.84
C ALA A 139 -2.03 -8.94 0.70
N VAL A 140 -3.04 -8.73 1.54
CA VAL A 140 -3.81 -7.49 1.55
C VAL A 140 -3.69 -6.85 2.92
N GLU A 141 -3.05 -5.68 2.95
CA GLU A 141 -2.90 -4.85 4.14
C GLU A 141 -3.91 -3.70 4.11
N GLY A 142 -4.63 -3.51 5.21
CA GLY A 142 -5.44 -2.31 5.45
C GLY A 142 -4.64 -1.28 6.24
N ALA A 143 -4.03 -0.30 5.59
CA ALA A 143 -3.21 0.70 6.26
C ALA A 143 -4.06 1.78 6.92
N LEU A 144 -4.15 1.76 8.25
CA LEU A 144 -4.87 2.74 9.06
C LEU A 144 -4.03 4.00 9.31
N SER A 145 -4.28 5.06 8.55
CA SER A 145 -3.68 6.36 8.80
C SER A 145 -4.52 7.21 9.75
N THR A 146 -3.92 8.25 10.33
CA THR A 146 -4.52 9.13 11.35
C THR A 146 -4.93 8.40 12.65
N ALA A 147 -4.35 7.23 12.93
CA ALA A 147 -4.69 6.39 14.10
C ALA A 147 -4.38 7.06 15.45
N PHE A 148 -3.35 7.93 15.51
CA PHE A 148 -2.94 8.60 16.75
C PHE A 148 -3.39 10.07 16.83
N GLY A 149 -4.02 10.57 15.77
CA GLY A 149 -4.51 11.92 15.66
C GLY A 149 -4.63 12.38 14.22
N CYS A 150 -5.46 13.37 13.99
CA CYS A 150 -5.76 13.93 12.69
C CYS A 150 -5.53 15.43 12.69
N THR A 151 -4.84 15.96 11.69
CA THR A 151 -4.61 17.41 11.53
C THR A 151 -5.90 18.19 11.27
N ILE A 152 -7.00 17.49 10.92
CA ILE A 152 -8.30 18.09 10.60
C ILE A 152 -9.27 17.94 11.78
N GLU A 153 -9.39 16.72 12.33
CA GLU A 153 -10.34 16.39 13.40
C GLU A 153 -9.73 16.48 14.81
N GLY A 154 -8.41 16.56 14.92
CA GLY A 154 -7.71 16.56 16.20
C GLY A 154 -7.55 15.15 16.76
N ASN A 155 -8.00 14.92 17.98
CA ASN A 155 -7.88 13.64 18.67
C ASN A 155 -8.74 12.56 17.98
N VAL A 156 -8.15 11.39 17.79
CA VAL A 156 -8.83 10.21 17.24
C VAL A 156 -8.95 9.17 18.36
N PRO A 157 -10.17 8.74 18.71
CA PRO A 157 -10.37 7.75 19.77
C PRO A 157 -9.74 6.39 19.41
N GLU A 158 -9.06 5.76 20.37
CA GLU A 158 -8.43 4.45 20.20
C GLU A 158 -9.46 3.37 19.80
N ASP A 159 -10.65 3.39 20.43
CA ASP A 159 -11.73 2.45 20.11
C ASP A 159 -12.13 2.50 18.63
N ARG A 160 -12.05 3.69 18.01
CA ARG A 160 -12.34 3.84 16.57
C ARG A 160 -11.27 3.18 15.70
N VAL A 161 -10.02 3.24 16.12
CA VAL A 161 -8.91 2.55 15.45
C VAL A 161 -9.13 1.04 15.48
N VAL A 162 -9.44 0.51 16.67
CA VAL A 162 -9.70 -0.93 16.87
C VAL A 162 -10.93 -1.37 16.07
N GLU A 163 -12.02 -0.61 16.09
CA GLU A 163 -13.21 -0.91 15.29
C GLU A 163 -12.90 -1.04 13.80
N LEU A 164 -12.18 -0.06 13.23
CA LEU A 164 -11.84 -0.10 11.80
C LEU A 164 -10.84 -1.21 11.47
N ALA A 165 -9.90 -1.52 12.37
CA ALA A 165 -8.99 -2.65 12.21
C ALA A 165 -9.77 -3.97 12.12
N VAL A 166 -10.73 -4.20 13.02
CA VAL A 166 -11.61 -5.37 12.99
C VAL A 166 -12.40 -5.45 11.69
N LEU A 167 -13.00 -4.33 11.27
CA LEU A 167 -13.78 -4.28 10.02
C LEU A 167 -12.92 -4.55 8.77
N LEU A 168 -11.65 -4.13 8.75
CA LEU A 168 -10.71 -4.46 7.67
C LEU A 168 -10.38 -5.95 7.64
N MET A 169 -10.12 -6.55 8.81
CA MET A 169 -9.89 -8.01 8.91
C MET A 169 -11.13 -8.80 8.47
N GLU A 170 -12.34 -8.39 8.90
CA GLU A 170 -13.60 -8.99 8.46
C GLU A 170 -13.86 -8.80 6.95
N ALA A 171 -13.41 -7.70 6.36
CA ALA A 171 -13.46 -7.47 4.91
C ALA A 171 -12.48 -8.37 4.14
N GLY A 172 -11.54 -9.03 4.83
CA GLY A 172 -10.63 -10.03 4.28
C GLY A 172 -9.18 -9.55 4.12
N CYS A 173 -8.79 -8.45 4.76
CA CYS A 173 -7.37 -8.11 4.88
C CYS A 173 -6.65 -9.20 5.68
N SER A 174 -5.41 -9.48 5.33
CA SER A 174 -4.52 -10.40 6.07
C SER A 174 -3.66 -9.66 7.11
N GLU A 175 -3.53 -8.34 6.95
CA GLU A 175 -2.70 -7.46 7.79
C GLU A 175 -3.42 -6.12 8.00
N VAL A 176 -3.15 -5.45 9.13
CA VAL A 176 -3.63 -4.09 9.44
C VAL A 176 -2.51 -3.30 10.12
#